data_a7931efd57bbe65c0f850ea606278344
#
_entry.id   a7931efd57bbe65c0f850ea606278344
#
_cell.length_a   1.000
_cell.length_b   1.000
_cell.length_c   1.000
_cell.angle_alpha   90.00
_cell.angle_beta   90.00
_cell.angle_gamma   90.00
#
_symmetry.space_group_name_H-M   'P 1'
#
loop_
_entity.id
_entity.type
_entity.pdbx_description
1 polymer ?
#
loop_
_entity_poly.entity_id
_entity_poly.type
_entity_poly.pdbx_seq_one_letter_code
_entity_poly.pdbx_strand_id
1 'polypeptide(L)'
;RCITCHVGIDKKGYEDAPQPYTTHPRLDEFVGGSSPHPSMDYGCTSCHAGRGRGTDFTSAGHMPKNEEQAKLWKEKYNWEALHYWGNKMLPTQYTEAGCFKCHSDNMPIKGAETLSLGMSTFEKAGCYTCHSMDRWGEEYPKAGPSLYKVASKTTKDWTYRWIMEPRAFRHNTWMPHFFKKGNNSSPEDLLRTEQETLAMTEYLFEKSSEYDKDKNIKRGDPENGKLLVSSLGCMGCHQIQPEADPDYDPSLQNLRLEQGPNLIGIGSKTDESWLFSWLKNPYSYHPETKMPNLRLTDQEASDIASYLLLDKTYDFDQVEVPGVDEEILDEISADFLSQLNSTAQVEDMLDKMSVKEKLVYSGENLIGHYGCYSCHNID
;
A
#
# COMPACT_ATOMS: atom_id res chain seq x y z
N ARG A 1 -13.18 -35.47 -17.08
CA ARG A 1 -13.99 -36.40 -16.27
C ARG A 1 -14.90 -35.69 -15.26
N CYS A 2 -14.63 -34.45 -14.89
CA CYS A 2 -15.46 -33.71 -13.90
C CYS A 2 -16.96 -33.74 -14.22
N ILE A 3 -17.32 -33.50 -15.48
CA ILE A 3 -18.73 -33.54 -15.93
C ILE A 3 -19.41 -34.92 -15.80
N THR A 4 -18.66 -35.99 -15.54
CA THR A 4 -19.25 -37.31 -15.27
C THR A 4 -19.95 -37.35 -13.92
N CYS A 5 -19.48 -36.59 -12.95
CA CYS A 5 -20.11 -36.43 -11.64
C CYS A 5 -20.92 -35.13 -11.56
N HIS A 6 -20.40 -34.05 -12.15
CA HIS A 6 -21.06 -32.74 -12.20
C HIS A 6 -21.93 -32.60 -13.45
N VAL A 7 -22.96 -33.43 -13.56
CA VAL A 7 -23.75 -33.60 -14.80
C VAL A 7 -24.63 -32.43 -15.19
N GLY A 8 -24.92 -31.52 -14.26
CA GLY A 8 -25.67 -30.28 -14.49
C GLY A 8 -24.79 -29.04 -14.74
N ILE A 9 -23.47 -29.17 -14.59
CA ILE A 9 -22.56 -28.03 -14.45
C ILE A 9 -22.54 -27.09 -15.68
N ASP A 10 -22.75 -27.62 -16.88
CA ASP A 10 -22.77 -26.92 -18.16
C ASP A 10 -24.19 -26.68 -18.71
N LYS A 11 -25.24 -26.89 -17.90
CA LYS A 11 -26.65 -26.84 -18.31
C LYS A 11 -27.43 -25.85 -17.47
N LYS A 12 -28.38 -25.13 -18.08
CA LYS A 12 -29.37 -24.31 -17.40
C LYS A 12 -30.50 -25.19 -16.81
N GLY A 13 -31.12 -24.73 -15.74
CA GLY A 13 -32.29 -25.38 -15.11
C GLY A 13 -31.93 -26.35 -13.98
N TYR A 14 -30.70 -26.37 -13.51
CA TYR A 14 -30.27 -27.16 -12.38
C TYR A 14 -29.69 -26.29 -11.24
N GLU A 15 -30.08 -25.04 -11.21
CA GLU A 15 -29.55 -24.04 -10.23
C GLU A 15 -29.87 -24.46 -8.79
N ASP A 16 -31.03 -25.04 -8.57
CA ASP A 16 -31.49 -25.51 -7.26
C ASP A 16 -31.18 -27.01 -6.99
N ALA A 17 -30.52 -27.68 -7.90
CA ALA A 17 -30.12 -29.06 -7.71
C ALA A 17 -29.01 -29.18 -6.65
N PRO A 18 -29.02 -30.27 -5.83
CA PRO A 18 -27.96 -30.46 -4.85
C PRO A 18 -26.62 -30.79 -5.54
N GLN A 19 -25.52 -30.41 -4.86
CA GLN A 19 -24.19 -30.82 -5.32
C GLN A 19 -24.06 -32.35 -5.38
N PRO A 20 -23.45 -32.89 -6.43
CA PRO A 20 -22.65 -32.23 -7.49
C PRO A 20 -23.46 -31.93 -8.80
N TYR A 21 -24.78 -31.90 -8.76
CA TYR A 21 -25.63 -31.85 -9.95
C TYR A 21 -26.07 -30.44 -10.36
N THR A 22 -25.70 -29.42 -9.59
CA THR A 22 -26.11 -28.04 -9.84
C THR A 22 -25.44 -27.42 -11.07
N THR A 23 -26.13 -26.46 -11.68
CA THR A 23 -25.61 -25.59 -12.73
C THR A 23 -24.41 -24.79 -12.18
N HIS A 24 -23.40 -24.50 -13.04
CA HIS A 24 -22.33 -23.59 -12.65
C HIS A 24 -22.87 -22.20 -12.37
N PRO A 25 -22.60 -21.58 -11.22
CA PRO A 25 -23.21 -20.32 -10.82
C PRO A 25 -22.94 -19.16 -11.78
N ARG A 26 -21.89 -19.27 -12.60
CA ARG A 26 -21.50 -18.29 -13.62
C ARG A 26 -21.34 -18.98 -14.98
N LEU A 27 -22.37 -19.71 -15.38
CA LEU A 27 -22.40 -20.55 -16.58
C LEU A 27 -22.04 -19.78 -17.84
N ASP A 28 -22.69 -18.63 -18.05
CA ASP A 28 -22.56 -17.86 -19.29
C ASP A 28 -21.19 -17.14 -19.37
N GLU A 29 -20.50 -16.95 -18.26
CA GLU A 29 -19.19 -16.29 -18.20
C GLU A 29 -18.02 -17.28 -18.35
N PHE A 30 -18.13 -18.50 -17.76
CA PHE A 30 -16.97 -19.39 -17.61
C PHE A 30 -17.11 -20.79 -18.18
N VAL A 31 -18.31 -21.28 -18.46
CA VAL A 31 -18.52 -22.70 -18.81
C VAL A 31 -19.32 -22.90 -20.09
N GLY A 32 -20.30 -22.04 -20.33
CA GLY A 32 -21.21 -22.15 -21.48
C GLY A 32 -20.49 -22.06 -22.82
N GLY A 33 -21.08 -22.64 -23.85
CA GLY A 33 -20.46 -22.67 -25.19
C GLY A 33 -20.24 -21.31 -25.85
N SER A 34 -20.94 -20.26 -25.36
CA SER A 34 -20.78 -18.86 -25.78
C SER A 34 -19.86 -18.04 -24.86
N SER A 35 -19.34 -18.65 -23.78
CA SER A 35 -18.45 -17.97 -22.85
C SER A 35 -17.06 -17.71 -23.47
N PRO A 36 -16.32 -16.72 -22.96
CA PRO A 36 -14.91 -16.53 -23.34
C PRO A 36 -14.02 -17.73 -22.99
N HIS A 37 -14.46 -18.62 -22.11
CA HIS A 37 -13.73 -19.81 -21.64
C HIS A 37 -14.58 -21.08 -21.74
N PRO A 38 -14.92 -21.54 -22.96
CA PRO A 38 -15.72 -22.75 -23.12
C PRO A 38 -15.05 -23.95 -22.44
N SER A 39 -15.83 -24.73 -21.69
CA SER A 39 -15.28 -25.85 -20.93
C SER A 39 -14.62 -26.94 -21.79
N MET A 40 -15.00 -27.03 -23.07
CA MET A 40 -14.39 -27.98 -24.03
C MET A 40 -12.96 -27.59 -24.40
N ASP A 41 -12.65 -26.30 -24.41
CA ASP A 41 -11.33 -25.79 -24.80
C ASP A 41 -10.40 -25.63 -23.60
N TYR A 42 -10.91 -25.12 -22.49
CA TYR A 42 -10.11 -24.79 -21.32
C TYR A 42 -10.13 -25.88 -20.24
N GLY A 43 -11.19 -26.68 -20.15
CA GLY A 43 -11.38 -27.67 -19.08
C GLY A 43 -11.61 -27.03 -17.71
N CYS A 44 -12.01 -27.85 -16.75
CA CYS A 44 -12.35 -27.37 -15.39
C CYS A 44 -11.10 -27.09 -14.54
N THR A 45 -10.05 -27.89 -14.72
CA THR A 45 -8.84 -27.82 -13.88
C THR A 45 -7.96 -26.61 -14.16
N SER A 46 -8.19 -25.91 -15.27
CA SER A 46 -7.51 -24.64 -15.56
C SER A 46 -7.82 -23.57 -14.50
N CYS A 47 -9.10 -23.48 -14.09
CA CYS A 47 -9.57 -22.54 -13.09
C CYS A 47 -9.56 -23.15 -11.67
N HIS A 48 -10.10 -24.38 -11.53
CA HIS A 48 -10.32 -25.00 -10.22
C HIS A 48 -9.12 -25.77 -9.66
N ALA A 49 -8.08 -26.01 -10.48
CA ALA A 49 -7.03 -26.95 -10.17
C ALA A 49 -7.59 -28.38 -9.95
N GLY A 50 -7.04 -29.19 -9.06
CA GLY A 50 -7.49 -30.55 -8.83
C GLY A 50 -6.93 -31.56 -9.85
N ARG A 51 -7.44 -32.78 -9.80
CA ARG A 51 -6.96 -33.88 -10.63
C ARG A 51 -8.03 -34.33 -11.64
N GLY A 52 -7.94 -33.83 -12.87
CA GLY A 52 -8.91 -34.12 -13.94
C GLY A 52 -9.05 -35.60 -14.33
N ARG A 53 -8.14 -36.47 -13.89
CA ARG A 53 -8.20 -37.93 -14.07
C ARG A 53 -8.74 -38.68 -12.85
N GLY A 54 -9.10 -37.98 -11.76
CA GLY A 54 -9.72 -38.59 -10.59
C GLY A 54 -11.01 -39.33 -10.95
N THR A 55 -11.26 -40.47 -10.29
CA THR A 55 -12.42 -41.33 -10.53
C THR A 55 -13.42 -41.32 -9.38
N ASP A 56 -13.07 -40.71 -8.28
CA ASP A 56 -13.89 -40.55 -7.09
C ASP A 56 -13.67 -39.15 -6.46
N PHE A 57 -14.45 -38.84 -5.42
CA PHE A 57 -14.46 -37.54 -4.77
C PHE A 57 -13.06 -37.14 -4.22
N THR A 58 -12.40 -38.06 -3.54
CA THR A 58 -11.06 -37.85 -2.95
C THR A 58 -10.00 -37.73 -4.03
N SER A 59 -9.95 -38.67 -4.98
CA SER A 59 -8.93 -38.73 -6.02
C SER A 59 -9.03 -37.59 -7.04
N ALA A 60 -10.16 -36.90 -7.12
CA ALA A 60 -10.32 -35.68 -7.90
C ALA A 60 -9.61 -34.46 -7.26
N GLY A 61 -9.24 -34.56 -5.98
CA GLY A 61 -8.47 -33.54 -5.26
C GLY A 61 -9.31 -32.44 -4.64
N HIS A 62 -10.57 -32.71 -4.33
CA HIS A 62 -11.43 -31.76 -3.63
C HIS A 62 -10.80 -31.34 -2.29
N MET A 63 -10.83 -30.04 -1.98
CA MET A 63 -10.35 -29.49 -0.72
C MET A 63 -11.48 -28.79 0.02
N PRO A 64 -11.65 -29.07 1.34
CA PRO A 64 -12.65 -28.42 2.16
C PRO A 64 -12.25 -26.96 2.43
N LYS A 65 -13.27 -26.13 2.66
CA LYS A 65 -13.06 -24.70 2.99
C LYS A 65 -12.54 -24.46 4.42
N ASN A 66 -12.80 -25.41 5.31
CA ASN A 66 -12.41 -25.38 6.72
C ASN A 66 -12.42 -26.79 7.33
N GLU A 67 -12.01 -26.88 8.59
CA GLU A 67 -11.94 -28.16 9.33
C GLU A 67 -13.32 -28.80 9.55
N GLU A 68 -14.36 -28.01 9.75
CA GLU A 68 -15.72 -28.50 9.93
C GLU A 68 -16.19 -29.26 8.68
N GLN A 69 -15.98 -28.66 7.51
CA GLN A 69 -16.30 -29.30 6.24
C GLN A 69 -15.42 -30.54 6.00
N ALA A 70 -14.17 -30.53 6.43
CA ALA A 70 -13.27 -31.67 6.33
C ALA A 70 -13.82 -32.86 7.14
N LYS A 71 -14.28 -32.64 8.37
CA LYS A 71 -14.92 -33.65 9.21
C LYS A 71 -16.16 -34.24 8.56
N LEU A 72 -17.07 -33.36 8.09
CA LEU A 72 -18.28 -33.75 7.38
C LEU A 72 -17.98 -34.60 6.14
N TRP A 73 -16.96 -34.21 5.35
CA TRP A 73 -16.58 -34.94 4.16
C TRP A 73 -15.90 -36.28 4.47
N LYS A 74 -15.16 -36.37 5.57
CA LYS A 74 -14.60 -37.61 6.04
C LYS A 74 -15.70 -38.63 6.40
N GLU A 75 -16.74 -38.19 7.11
CA GLU A 75 -17.87 -39.01 7.48
C GLU A 75 -18.72 -39.43 6.25
N LYS A 76 -19.02 -38.49 5.37
CA LYS A 76 -19.98 -38.66 4.26
C LYS A 76 -19.36 -39.35 3.04
N TYR A 77 -18.12 -39.02 2.73
CA TYR A 77 -17.45 -39.42 1.48
C TYR A 77 -16.15 -40.21 1.72
N ASN A 78 -15.82 -40.55 2.95
CA ASN A 78 -14.51 -41.09 3.33
C ASN A 78 -13.34 -40.27 2.76
N TRP A 79 -13.49 -38.93 2.80
CA TRP A 79 -12.52 -38.00 2.25
C TRP A 79 -11.24 -37.96 3.06
N GLU A 80 -10.10 -37.97 2.36
CA GLU A 80 -8.77 -37.75 2.90
C GLU A 80 -7.99 -36.79 2.01
N ALA A 81 -7.08 -35.99 2.58
CA ALA A 81 -6.25 -35.08 1.81
C ALA A 81 -5.25 -35.87 0.93
N LEU A 82 -5.17 -35.57 -0.36
CA LEU A 82 -4.20 -36.18 -1.25
C LEU A 82 -2.79 -35.65 -0.95
N HIS A 83 -1.91 -36.49 -0.41
CA HIS A 83 -0.53 -36.09 -0.10
C HIS A 83 0.39 -36.09 -1.30
N TYR A 84 0.12 -36.93 -2.29
CA TYR A 84 0.95 -37.12 -3.49
C TYR A 84 0.58 -36.20 -4.68
N TRP A 85 -0.42 -35.32 -4.52
CA TRP A 85 -0.88 -34.42 -5.58
C TRP A 85 -0.71 -32.95 -5.17
N GLY A 86 0.24 -32.24 -5.82
CA GLY A 86 0.56 -30.85 -5.47
C GLY A 86 -0.54 -29.84 -5.83
N ASN A 87 -1.23 -30.05 -6.97
CA ASN A 87 -2.27 -29.13 -7.47
C ASN A 87 -3.67 -29.55 -7.01
N LYS A 88 -3.92 -29.50 -5.71
CA LYS A 88 -5.25 -29.77 -5.13
C LYS A 88 -6.26 -28.73 -5.62
N MET A 89 -7.54 -29.10 -5.61
CA MET A 89 -8.61 -28.19 -5.99
C MET A 89 -8.68 -27.00 -5.03
N LEU A 90 -8.78 -25.80 -5.55
CA LEU A 90 -8.98 -24.60 -4.71
C LEU A 90 -10.34 -24.69 -4.04
N PRO A 91 -10.47 -24.39 -2.73
CA PRO A 91 -11.76 -24.14 -2.11
C PRO A 91 -12.50 -23.05 -2.91
N THR A 92 -13.83 -23.19 -3.03
CA THR A 92 -14.65 -22.35 -3.93
C THR A 92 -14.41 -20.85 -3.76
N GLN A 93 -14.18 -20.40 -2.52
CA GLN A 93 -13.92 -19.00 -2.19
C GLN A 93 -12.61 -18.45 -2.77
N TYR A 94 -11.69 -19.33 -3.19
CA TYR A 94 -10.39 -18.94 -3.76
C TYR A 94 -10.27 -19.28 -5.25
N THR A 95 -11.36 -19.68 -5.89
CA THR A 95 -11.33 -20.10 -7.31
C THR A 95 -10.85 -18.99 -8.24
N GLU A 96 -11.18 -17.74 -7.95
CA GLU A 96 -10.73 -16.58 -8.73
C GLU A 96 -9.19 -16.48 -8.82
N ALA A 97 -8.45 -17.01 -7.84
CA ALA A 97 -6.99 -17.07 -7.90
C ALA A 97 -6.46 -17.83 -9.12
N GLY A 98 -7.26 -18.77 -9.67
CA GLY A 98 -6.94 -19.47 -10.89
C GLY A 98 -6.85 -18.58 -12.13
N CYS A 99 -7.55 -17.46 -12.15
CA CYS A 99 -7.54 -16.50 -13.26
C CYS A 99 -6.18 -15.84 -13.46
N PHE A 100 -5.43 -15.67 -12.38
CA PHE A 100 -4.10 -15.05 -12.40
C PHE A 100 -3.10 -15.78 -13.31
N LYS A 101 -3.25 -17.09 -13.48
CA LYS A 101 -2.37 -17.91 -14.35
C LYS A 101 -2.29 -17.42 -15.80
N CYS A 102 -3.37 -16.79 -16.29
CA CYS A 102 -3.47 -16.30 -17.67
C CYS A 102 -3.69 -14.79 -17.75
N HIS A 103 -4.15 -14.17 -16.68
CA HIS A 103 -4.52 -12.75 -16.64
C HIS A 103 -3.65 -11.94 -15.67
N SER A 104 -2.38 -12.31 -15.49
CA SER A 104 -1.44 -11.61 -14.59
C SER A 104 -1.32 -10.11 -14.87
N ASP A 105 -1.38 -9.72 -16.15
CA ASP A 105 -1.14 -8.36 -16.61
C ASP A 105 -2.41 -7.55 -16.89
N ASN A 106 -3.56 -8.22 -16.96
CA ASN A 106 -4.84 -7.61 -17.34
C ASN A 106 -5.77 -7.46 -16.14
N MET A 107 -5.59 -6.43 -15.34
CA MET A 107 -6.46 -6.10 -14.22
C MET A 107 -7.23 -4.80 -14.48
N PRO A 108 -8.48 -4.67 -14.05
CA PRO A 108 -9.32 -5.69 -13.38
C PRO A 108 -9.88 -6.72 -14.37
N ILE A 109 -10.18 -7.91 -13.85
CA ILE A 109 -10.79 -9.00 -14.60
C ILE A 109 -12.28 -9.01 -14.28
N LYS A 110 -13.12 -8.86 -15.31
CA LYS A 110 -14.57 -9.04 -15.17
C LYS A 110 -14.84 -10.49 -14.76
N GLY A 111 -15.61 -10.68 -13.70
CA GLY A 111 -15.91 -12.00 -13.18
C GLY A 111 -14.89 -12.57 -12.20
N ALA A 112 -13.87 -11.77 -11.82
CA ALA A 112 -12.89 -12.07 -10.76
C ALA A 112 -12.65 -10.82 -9.91
N GLU A 113 -13.71 -10.30 -9.32
CA GLU A 113 -13.71 -9.03 -8.60
C GLU A 113 -12.87 -9.12 -7.32
N THR A 114 -12.92 -10.25 -6.60
CA THR A 114 -12.14 -10.47 -5.38
C THR A 114 -10.64 -10.52 -5.67
N LEU A 115 -10.24 -11.22 -6.73
CA LEU A 115 -8.84 -11.24 -7.18
C LEU A 115 -8.39 -9.85 -7.59
N SER A 116 -9.20 -9.15 -8.39
CA SER A 116 -8.89 -7.80 -8.87
C SER A 116 -8.72 -6.80 -7.73
N LEU A 117 -9.58 -6.87 -6.71
CA LEU A 117 -9.44 -6.05 -5.50
C LEU A 117 -8.18 -6.44 -4.72
N GLY A 118 -7.91 -7.73 -4.55
CA GLY A 118 -6.72 -8.23 -3.87
C GLY A 118 -5.44 -7.75 -4.54
N MET A 119 -5.36 -7.80 -5.87
CA MET A 119 -4.21 -7.34 -6.64
C MET A 119 -4.00 -5.83 -6.53
N SER A 120 -5.08 -5.06 -6.62
CA SER A 120 -5.01 -3.60 -6.43
C SER A 120 -4.58 -3.23 -5.02
N THR A 121 -5.10 -3.95 -4.01
CA THR A 121 -4.70 -3.76 -2.61
C THR A 121 -3.23 -4.12 -2.40
N PHE A 122 -2.77 -5.25 -2.95
CA PHE A 122 -1.37 -5.69 -2.89
C PHE A 122 -0.42 -4.63 -3.47
N GLU A 123 -0.78 -4.03 -4.61
CA GLU A 123 -0.02 -2.96 -5.23
C GLU A 123 -0.06 -1.67 -4.39
N LYS A 124 -1.24 -1.21 -3.98
CA LYS A 124 -1.40 0.03 -3.20
C LYS A 124 -0.76 -0.04 -1.81
N ALA A 125 -0.90 -1.18 -1.13
CA ALA A 125 -0.27 -1.39 0.17
C ALA A 125 1.24 -1.64 0.07
N GLY A 126 1.79 -1.77 -1.13
CA GLY A 126 3.22 -2.00 -1.34
C GLY A 126 3.69 -3.39 -0.90
N CYS A 127 2.80 -4.39 -0.84
CA CYS A 127 3.16 -5.74 -0.39
C CYS A 127 4.27 -6.37 -1.25
N TYR A 128 4.34 -5.99 -2.54
CA TYR A 128 5.37 -6.43 -3.48
C TYR A 128 6.79 -6.01 -3.07
N THR A 129 6.96 -5.03 -2.20
CA THR A 129 8.29 -4.60 -1.73
C THR A 129 8.96 -5.64 -0.83
N CYS A 130 8.17 -6.52 -0.21
CA CYS A 130 8.63 -7.63 0.62
C CYS A 130 8.26 -9.00 0.04
N HIS A 131 7.20 -9.08 -0.75
CA HIS A 131 6.69 -10.33 -1.32
C HIS A 131 6.94 -10.39 -2.82
N SER A 132 7.84 -11.27 -3.25
CA SER A 132 8.16 -11.46 -4.66
C SER A 132 6.98 -12.07 -5.42
N MET A 133 6.59 -11.40 -6.52
CA MET A 133 5.61 -11.89 -7.49
C MET A 133 6.05 -11.49 -8.91
N ASP A 134 5.82 -12.33 -9.90
CA ASP A 134 6.29 -12.13 -11.28
C ASP A 134 5.84 -10.79 -11.89
N ARG A 135 4.64 -10.30 -11.51
CA ARG A 135 4.10 -9.03 -11.99
C ARG A 135 4.87 -7.82 -11.48
N TRP A 136 5.40 -7.89 -10.26
CA TRP A 136 6.15 -6.80 -9.62
C TRP A 136 7.59 -7.27 -9.39
N GLY A 137 8.41 -7.11 -10.44
CA GLY A 137 9.85 -7.38 -10.36
C GLY A 137 10.61 -6.35 -9.53
N GLU A 138 11.92 -6.53 -9.39
CA GLU A 138 12.80 -5.65 -8.61
C GLU A 138 12.81 -4.19 -9.11
N GLU A 139 12.52 -3.98 -10.40
CA GLU A 139 12.44 -2.64 -11.01
C GLU A 139 11.10 -1.92 -10.77
N TYR A 140 10.14 -2.58 -10.10
CA TYR A 140 8.84 -1.95 -9.87
C TYR A 140 8.97 -0.81 -8.84
N PRO A 141 8.38 0.38 -9.12
CA PRO A 141 8.50 1.53 -8.21
C PRO A 141 8.03 1.21 -6.80
N LYS A 142 8.75 1.67 -5.80
CA LYS A 142 8.35 1.51 -4.41
C LYS A 142 7.00 2.19 -4.13
N ALA A 143 6.23 1.61 -3.21
CA ALA A 143 4.87 2.07 -2.89
C ALA A 143 4.84 3.48 -2.28
N GLY A 144 5.84 3.81 -1.47
CA GLY A 144 5.98 5.12 -0.85
C GLY A 144 6.75 6.10 -1.74
N PRO A 145 6.60 7.40 -1.51
CA PRO A 145 7.38 8.40 -2.23
C PRO A 145 8.87 8.29 -1.90
N SER A 146 9.73 8.68 -2.86
CA SER A 146 11.15 8.87 -2.59
C SER A 146 11.38 9.94 -1.52
N LEU A 147 12.24 9.65 -0.57
CA LEU A 147 12.61 10.55 0.53
C LEU A 147 13.97 11.24 0.31
N TYR A 148 14.64 11.02 -0.83
CA TYR A 148 15.95 11.61 -1.15
C TYR A 148 16.03 13.13 -0.98
N LYS A 149 14.92 13.86 -1.15
CA LYS A 149 14.86 15.32 -1.05
C LYS A 149 13.79 15.76 -0.04
N VAL A 150 13.55 14.96 1.00
CA VAL A 150 12.43 15.18 1.94
C VAL A 150 12.53 16.53 2.66
N ALA A 151 13.72 16.95 3.07
CA ALA A 151 13.94 18.22 3.77
C ALA A 151 13.60 19.47 2.94
N SER A 152 13.63 19.35 1.60
CA SER A 152 13.22 20.44 0.73
C SER A 152 11.70 20.59 0.60
N LYS A 153 10.97 19.54 0.94
CA LYS A 153 9.51 19.42 0.75
C LYS A 153 8.70 19.64 2.02
N THR A 154 9.23 19.27 3.16
CA THR A 154 8.49 19.26 4.43
C THR A 154 9.39 19.72 5.58
N THR A 155 8.82 19.90 6.77
CA THR A 155 9.55 20.27 7.99
C THR A 155 9.84 19.02 8.85
N LYS A 156 10.82 19.11 9.76
CA LYS A 156 11.08 18.05 10.75
C LYS A 156 9.85 17.78 11.60
N ASP A 157 9.16 18.84 12.07
CA ASP A 157 7.98 18.71 12.91
C ASP A 157 6.85 17.98 12.20
N TRP A 158 6.57 18.31 10.94
CA TRP A 158 5.57 17.60 10.16
C TRP A 158 5.98 16.14 9.95
N THR A 159 7.25 15.88 9.65
CA THR A 159 7.77 14.52 9.40
C THR A 159 7.70 13.66 10.66
N TYR A 160 8.08 14.22 11.82
CA TYR A 160 7.92 13.56 13.10
C TYR A 160 6.46 13.15 13.36
N ARG A 161 5.53 14.11 13.25
CA ARG A 161 4.10 13.85 13.47
C ARG A 161 3.55 12.81 12.50
N TRP A 162 4.00 12.87 11.24
CA TRP A 162 3.60 11.90 10.21
C TRP A 162 4.11 10.48 10.50
N ILE A 163 5.36 10.31 10.90
CA ILE A 163 5.91 9.00 11.27
C ILE A 163 5.18 8.46 12.50
N MET A 164 4.96 9.32 13.49
CA MET A 164 4.30 8.97 14.74
C MET A 164 2.86 8.52 14.53
N GLU A 165 2.07 9.25 13.75
CA GLU A 165 0.65 8.97 13.54
C GLU A 165 0.17 9.42 12.15
N PRO A 166 0.48 8.66 11.08
CA PRO A 166 0.16 9.07 9.71
C PRO A 166 -1.35 9.20 9.46
N ARG A 167 -2.18 8.45 10.19
CA ARG A 167 -3.65 8.51 10.06
C ARG A 167 -4.28 9.76 10.66
N ALA A 168 -3.60 10.45 11.57
CA ALA A 168 -4.05 11.74 12.08
C ALA A 168 -4.03 12.82 10.98
N PHE A 169 -3.11 12.71 10.01
CA PHE A 169 -3.06 13.60 8.85
C PHE A 169 -3.86 13.05 7.66
N ARG A 170 -3.82 11.72 7.44
CA ARG A 170 -4.48 11.01 6.33
C ARG A 170 -5.12 9.74 6.85
N HIS A 171 -6.41 9.74 7.15
CA HIS A 171 -7.10 8.58 7.70
C HIS A 171 -7.03 7.34 6.81
N ASN A 172 -6.98 7.52 5.49
CA ASN A 172 -6.92 6.47 4.48
C ASN A 172 -5.50 6.20 3.92
N THR A 173 -4.45 6.66 4.61
CA THR A 173 -3.07 6.38 4.17
C THR A 173 -2.73 4.91 4.24
N TRP A 174 -1.95 4.44 3.25
CA TRP A 174 -1.37 3.10 3.24
C TRP A 174 -0.06 3.00 4.01
N MET A 175 0.52 4.13 4.47
CA MET A 175 1.69 4.07 5.34
C MET A 175 1.33 3.34 6.63
N PRO A 176 2.09 2.28 7.01
CA PRO A 176 1.83 1.55 8.24
C PRO A 176 1.89 2.47 9.46
N HIS A 177 1.01 2.22 10.41
CA HIS A 177 1.01 2.89 11.71
C HIS A 177 1.76 2.00 12.71
N PHE A 178 3.01 2.33 13.02
CA PHE A 178 3.87 1.53 13.91
C PHE A 178 3.69 1.88 15.38
N PHE A 179 3.44 3.13 15.70
CA PHE A 179 3.52 3.72 17.04
C PHE A 179 2.15 4.04 17.63
N LYS A 180 2.13 4.43 18.93
CA LYS A 180 0.90 4.82 19.66
C LYS A 180 -0.25 3.81 19.61
N LYS A 181 0.06 2.53 19.54
CA LYS A 181 -0.97 1.47 19.59
C LYS A 181 -1.33 1.21 21.06
N GLY A 182 -2.35 1.87 21.56
CA GLY A 182 -2.72 1.92 22.96
C GLY A 182 -3.07 0.59 23.65
N ASN A 183 -3.13 -0.51 22.93
CA ASN A 183 -3.35 -1.84 23.48
C ASN A 183 -2.05 -2.63 23.78
N ASN A 184 -0.89 -2.15 23.34
CA ASN A 184 0.36 -2.89 23.37
C ASN A 184 1.54 -2.08 23.94
N SER A 185 1.36 -0.80 24.30
CA SER A 185 2.45 0.07 24.71
C SER A 185 2.33 0.44 26.17
N SER A 186 3.40 0.23 26.94
CA SER A 186 3.57 0.79 28.27
C SER A 186 3.85 2.31 28.22
N PRO A 187 3.78 3.06 29.31
CA PRO A 187 4.20 4.46 29.32
C PRO A 187 5.67 4.64 28.90
N GLU A 188 6.55 3.73 29.29
CA GLU A 188 7.97 3.73 28.94
C GLU A 188 8.15 3.48 27.45
N ASP A 189 7.40 2.54 26.85
CA ASP A 189 7.41 2.31 25.39
C ASP A 189 6.97 3.55 24.61
N LEU A 190 6.02 4.32 25.12
CA LEU A 190 5.57 5.55 24.49
C LEU A 190 6.67 6.61 24.46
N LEU A 191 7.37 6.81 25.60
CA LEU A 191 8.50 7.75 25.66
C LEU A 191 9.64 7.33 24.73
N ARG A 192 10.00 6.04 24.73
CA ARG A 192 11.00 5.50 23.81
C ARG A 192 10.61 5.72 22.36
N THR A 193 9.37 5.46 21.99
CA THR A 193 8.84 5.66 20.64
C THR A 193 8.97 7.11 20.15
N GLU A 194 8.79 8.08 21.05
CA GLU A 194 8.98 9.49 20.74
C GLU A 194 10.43 9.79 20.35
N GLN A 195 11.40 9.25 21.08
CA GLN A 195 12.82 9.43 20.79
C GLN A 195 13.25 8.65 19.52
N GLU A 196 12.73 7.47 19.29
CA GLU A 196 12.93 6.71 18.05
C GLU A 196 12.45 7.50 16.84
N THR A 197 11.28 8.13 16.94
CA THR A 197 10.71 8.94 15.84
C THR A 197 11.52 10.23 15.60
N LEU A 198 12.03 10.87 16.67
CA LEU A 198 12.98 11.99 16.53
C LEU A 198 14.25 11.56 15.80
N ALA A 199 14.84 10.43 16.18
CA ALA A 199 16.06 9.90 15.58
C ALA A 199 15.86 9.60 14.08
N MET A 200 14.77 8.92 13.72
CA MET A 200 14.43 8.66 12.31
C MET A 200 14.23 9.95 11.51
N THR A 201 13.57 10.93 12.11
CA THR A 201 13.36 12.25 11.49
C THR A 201 14.69 12.96 11.25
N GLU A 202 15.59 12.97 12.24
CA GLU A 202 16.91 13.59 12.11
C GLU A 202 17.73 12.93 11.00
N TYR A 203 17.77 11.60 10.96
CA TYR A 203 18.45 10.85 9.92
C TYR A 203 17.93 11.19 8.52
N LEU A 204 16.62 11.19 8.32
CA LEU A 204 16.01 11.51 7.02
C LEU A 204 16.37 12.92 6.54
N PHE A 205 16.46 13.88 7.45
CA PHE A 205 16.82 15.26 7.11
C PHE A 205 18.33 15.42 6.87
N GLU A 206 19.17 14.71 7.63
CA GLU A 206 20.63 14.72 7.43
C GLU A 206 21.04 14.10 6.10
N LYS A 207 20.34 13.03 5.68
CA LYS A 207 20.57 12.33 4.40
C LYS A 207 19.87 12.96 3.22
N SER A 208 19.00 13.95 3.46
CA SER A 208 18.25 14.58 2.39
C SER A 208 19.15 15.38 1.45
N SER A 209 19.12 15.03 0.16
CA SER A 209 19.78 15.80 -0.88
C SER A 209 19.14 17.17 -1.08
N GLU A 210 19.95 18.14 -1.47
CA GLU A 210 19.47 19.48 -1.79
C GLU A 210 18.57 19.48 -3.04
N TYR A 211 17.61 20.40 -3.07
CA TYR A 211 16.78 20.68 -4.21
C TYR A 211 16.72 22.18 -4.46
N ASP A 212 17.19 22.61 -5.62
CA ASP A 212 17.15 24.02 -6.02
C ASP A 212 15.72 24.39 -6.45
N LYS A 213 15.03 25.10 -5.57
CA LYS A 213 13.65 25.55 -5.79
C LYS A 213 13.65 26.76 -6.73
N ASP A 214 12.66 26.82 -7.62
CA ASP A 214 12.47 28.01 -8.49
C ASP A 214 12.15 29.25 -7.64
N LYS A 215 12.76 30.37 -8.01
CA LYS A 215 12.66 31.66 -7.29
C LYS A 215 11.71 32.64 -7.95
N ASN A 216 11.12 32.29 -9.08
CA ASN A 216 10.25 33.19 -9.87
C ASN A 216 8.80 33.27 -9.35
N ILE A 217 8.61 33.02 -8.05
CA ILE A 217 7.31 33.03 -7.40
C ILE A 217 6.70 34.44 -7.51
N LYS A 218 5.46 34.49 -7.96
CA LYS A 218 4.66 35.72 -8.03
C LYS A 218 3.72 35.79 -6.82
N ARG A 219 3.15 36.95 -6.58
CA ARG A 219 2.04 37.01 -5.63
C ARG A 219 0.85 36.29 -6.23
N GLY A 220 0.44 35.19 -5.59
CA GLY A 220 -0.67 34.36 -6.05
C GLY A 220 -2.04 34.96 -5.69
N ASP A 221 -3.02 34.67 -6.52
CA ASP A 221 -4.44 34.89 -6.28
C ASP A 221 -5.14 33.56 -6.00
N PRO A 222 -5.55 33.28 -4.74
CA PRO A 222 -6.18 32.01 -4.40
C PRO A 222 -7.52 31.76 -5.11
N GLU A 223 -8.29 32.83 -5.43
CA GLU A 223 -9.57 32.65 -6.13
C GLU A 223 -9.33 32.22 -7.59
N ASN A 224 -8.35 32.82 -8.25
CA ASN A 224 -7.95 32.36 -9.58
C ASN A 224 -7.32 30.97 -9.51
N GLY A 225 -6.54 30.66 -8.47
CA GLY A 225 -5.97 29.31 -8.21
C GLY A 225 -7.05 28.24 -8.11
N LYS A 226 -8.15 28.53 -7.40
CA LYS A 226 -9.32 27.64 -7.31
C LYS A 226 -9.96 27.37 -8.68
N LEU A 227 -10.13 28.40 -9.50
CA LEU A 227 -10.65 28.26 -10.86
C LEU A 227 -9.72 27.41 -11.73
N LEU A 228 -8.41 27.63 -11.66
CA LEU A 228 -7.41 26.88 -12.39
C LEU A 228 -7.39 25.40 -11.98
N VAL A 229 -7.42 25.09 -10.68
CA VAL A 229 -7.48 23.72 -10.16
C VAL A 229 -8.69 22.96 -10.72
N SER A 230 -9.84 23.64 -10.81
CA SER A 230 -11.07 23.03 -11.34
C SER A 230 -11.03 22.85 -12.87
N SER A 231 -10.45 23.82 -13.59
CA SER A 231 -10.48 23.84 -15.06
C SER A 231 -9.35 23.05 -15.73
N LEU A 232 -8.19 22.93 -15.09
CA LEU A 232 -7.02 22.21 -15.62
C LEU A 232 -7.04 20.70 -15.35
N GLY A 233 -8.08 20.19 -14.71
CA GLY A 233 -8.27 18.76 -14.51
C GLY A 233 -7.50 18.15 -13.34
N CYS A 234 -7.01 18.95 -12.39
CA CYS A 234 -6.29 18.47 -11.20
C CYS A 234 -7.09 17.45 -10.41
N MET A 235 -8.42 17.66 -10.31
CA MET A 235 -9.35 16.78 -9.58
C MET A 235 -9.58 15.42 -10.27
N GLY A 236 -9.14 15.24 -11.50
CA GLY A 236 -9.16 13.94 -12.18
C GLY A 236 -8.14 12.95 -11.63
N CYS A 237 -7.12 13.43 -10.90
CA CYS A 237 -6.07 12.62 -10.29
C CYS A 237 -5.93 12.85 -8.78
N HIS A 238 -6.31 14.02 -8.28
CA HIS A 238 -6.13 14.43 -6.89
C HIS A 238 -7.45 14.66 -6.18
N GLN A 239 -7.56 14.15 -4.96
CA GLN A 239 -8.60 14.58 -4.03
C GLN A 239 -8.17 15.90 -3.37
N ILE A 240 -9.02 16.93 -3.45
CA ILE A 240 -8.75 18.29 -2.94
C ILE A 240 -9.76 18.72 -1.89
N GLN A 241 -10.94 18.08 -1.87
CA GLN A 241 -11.99 18.32 -0.89
C GLN A 241 -12.35 17.02 -0.19
N PRO A 242 -12.78 17.06 1.08
CA PRO A 242 -13.32 15.89 1.74
C PRO A 242 -14.45 15.28 0.92
N GLU A 243 -14.51 13.96 0.89
CA GLU A 243 -15.60 13.26 0.21
C GLU A 243 -16.92 13.55 0.90
N ALA A 244 -17.91 13.96 0.13
CA ALA A 244 -19.23 14.28 0.65
C ALA A 244 -20.09 13.03 0.93
N ASP A 245 -19.61 11.85 0.49
CA ASP A 245 -20.35 10.59 0.63
C ASP A 245 -19.77 9.75 1.78
N PRO A 246 -20.48 9.61 2.89
CA PRO A 246 -20.07 8.74 4.00
C PRO A 246 -20.08 7.25 3.62
N ASP A 247 -20.75 6.86 2.53
CA ASP A 247 -20.83 5.51 2.00
C ASP A 247 -19.83 5.29 0.83
N TYR A 248 -18.75 6.08 0.77
CA TYR A 248 -17.67 5.91 -0.22
C TYR A 248 -17.21 4.45 -0.26
N ASP A 249 -17.63 3.78 -1.31
CA ASP A 249 -17.16 2.44 -1.63
C ASP A 249 -15.77 2.56 -2.31
N PRO A 250 -14.69 2.04 -1.70
CA PRO A 250 -13.39 1.94 -2.34
C PRO A 250 -13.41 0.91 -3.47
N SER A 251 -14.46 0.91 -4.29
CA SER A 251 -14.59 0.04 -5.45
C SER A 251 -13.39 0.24 -6.40
N LEU A 252 -13.12 -0.77 -7.23
CA LEU A 252 -12.04 -0.71 -8.23
C LEU A 252 -12.12 0.52 -9.15
N GLN A 253 -13.32 1.04 -9.39
CA GLN A 253 -13.51 2.25 -10.20
C GLN A 253 -13.00 3.49 -9.47
N ASN A 254 -13.30 3.64 -8.18
CA ASN A 254 -12.82 4.73 -7.35
C ASN A 254 -11.31 4.63 -7.08
N LEU A 255 -10.79 3.41 -6.88
CA LEU A 255 -9.35 3.19 -6.79
C LEU A 255 -8.57 3.65 -8.03
N ARG A 256 -9.18 3.62 -9.20
CA ARG A 256 -8.57 4.13 -10.45
C ARG A 256 -8.49 5.64 -10.53
N LEU A 257 -9.37 6.36 -9.89
CA LEU A 257 -9.38 7.82 -9.87
C LEU A 257 -8.29 8.41 -8.94
N GLU A 258 -7.81 7.62 -7.97
CA GLU A 258 -6.72 8.02 -7.07
C GLU A 258 -5.33 7.84 -7.70
N GLN A 259 -5.09 8.46 -8.86
CA GLN A 259 -3.79 8.41 -9.53
C GLN A 259 -2.73 9.30 -8.86
N GLY A 260 -3.15 10.37 -8.24
CA GLY A 260 -2.30 11.31 -7.51
C GLY A 260 -2.56 11.27 -6.00
N PRO A 261 -1.62 11.78 -5.17
CA PRO A 261 -1.85 11.86 -3.74
C PRO A 261 -3.01 12.79 -3.40
N ASN A 262 -3.71 12.48 -2.32
CA ASN A 262 -4.68 13.37 -1.72
C ASN A 262 -3.99 14.66 -1.25
N LEU A 263 -4.51 15.83 -1.63
CA LEU A 263 -3.94 17.16 -1.34
C LEU A 263 -4.60 17.88 -0.17
N ILE A 264 -5.63 17.30 0.47
CA ILE A 264 -6.27 17.89 1.66
C ILE A 264 -5.21 18.14 2.74
N GLY A 265 -5.18 19.35 3.29
CA GLY A 265 -4.20 19.76 4.31
C GLY A 265 -2.78 19.95 3.81
N ILE A 266 -2.56 20.11 2.49
CA ILE A 266 -1.21 20.26 1.94
C ILE A 266 -0.47 21.49 2.47
N GLY A 267 -1.19 22.52 2.89
CA GLY A 267 -0.63 23.71 3.51
C GLY A 267 0.04 23.48 4.87
N SER A 268 -0.27 22.35 5.54
CA SER A 268 0.47 21.92 6.73
C SER A 268 1.73 21.14 6.40
N LYS A 269 1.84 20.63 5.17
CA LYS A 269 2.91 19.68 4.78
C LYS A 269 4.09 20.34 4.08
N THR A 270 3.86 21.36 3.28
CA THR A 270 4.88 21.94 2.40
C THR A 270 4.78 23.46 2.34
N ASP A 271 5.82 24.09 1.81
CA ASP A 271 5.91 25.52 1.61
C ASP A 271 5.55 25.95 0.16
N GLU A 272 5.34 27.25 -0.02
CA GLU A 272 5.00 27.85 -1.31
C GLU A 272 6.09 27.61 -2.35
N SER A 273 7.35 27.71 -1.95
CA SER A 273 8.48 27.61 -2.89
C SER A 273 8.63 26.17 -3.44
N TRP A 274 8.41 25.18 -2.61
CA TRP A 274 8.40 23.80 -3.07
C TRP A 274 7.20 23.52 -3.97
N LEU A 275 6.00 23.94 -3.56
CA LEU A 275 4.77 23.67 -4.31
C LEU A 275 4.79 24.38 -5.66
N PHE A 276 5.24 25.63 -5.71
CA PHE A 276 5.45 26.37 -6.96
C PHE A 276 6.41 25.62 -7.89
N SER A 277 7.59 25.24 -7.39
CA SER A 277 8.60 24.51 -8.17
C SER A 277 8.09 23.19 -8.71
N TRP A 278 7.34 22.46 -7.89
CA TRP A 278 6.68 21.22 -8.29
C TRP A 278 5.65 21.45 -9.40
N LEU A 279 4.81 22.46 -9.28
CA LEU A 279 3.80 22.79 -10.29
C LEU A 279 4.43 23.24 -11.62
N LYS A 280 5.56 23.94 -11.58
CA LYS A 280 6.31 24.36 -12.75
C LYS A 280 6.97 23.20 -13.48
N ASN A 281 7.62 22.33 -12.76
CA ASN A 281 8.31 21.16 -13.33
C ASN A 281 8.44 20.01 -12.33
N PRO A 282 7.46 19.12 -12.25
CA PRO A 282 7.50 18.01 -11.31
C PRO A 282 8.66 17.05 -11.55
N TYR A 283 9.14 16.91 -12.78
CA TYR A 283 10.27 16.03 -13.14
C TYR A 283 11.61 16.50 -12.55
N SER A 284 11.77 17.79 -12.26
CA SER A 284 12.99 18.32 -11.63
C SER A 284 13.18 17.82 -10.19
N TYR A 285 12.07 17.59 -9.49
CA TYR A 285 12.07 17.02 -8.15
C TYR A 285 12.09 15.49 -8.18
N HIS A 286 11.23 14.90 -8.99
CA HIS A 286 11.07 13.44 -9.12
C HIS A 286 10.96 13.04 -10.59
N PRO A 287 12.07 12.56 -11.20
CA PRO A 287 12.11 12.26 -12.63
C PRO A 287 11.08 11.22 -13.10
N GLU A 288 10.70 10.30 -12.22
CA GLU A 288 9.76 9.19 -12.52
C GLU A 288 8.32 9.52 -12.13
N THR A 289 8.02 10.78 -11.82
CA THR A 289 6.65 11.16 -11.41
C THR A 289 5.63 10.92 -12.53
N LYS A 290 4.45 10.43 -12.15
CA LYS A 290 3.30 10.31 -13.07
C LYS A 290 2.58 11.64 -13.30
N MET A 291 2.84 12.67 -12.46
CA MET A 291 2.24 13.97 -12.64
C MET A 291 2.76 14.64 -13.92
N PRO A 292 1.90 15.00 -14.87
CA PRO A 292 2.33 15.64 -16.10
C PRO A 292 2.83 17.07 -15.83
N ASN A 293 3.76 17.56 -16.66
CA ASN A 293 4.10 18.97 -16.69
C ASN A 293 2.99 19.73 -17.44
N LEU A 294 2.22 20.50 -16.70
CA LEU A 294 1.06 21.27 -17.23
C LEU A 294 1.47 22.54 -17.96
N ARG A 295 2.77 22.86 -18.05
CA ARG A 295 3.33 24.06 -18.70
C ARG A 295 2.72 25.36 -18.17
N LEU A 296 2.45 25.43 -16.87
CA LEU A 296 1.89 26.60 -16.22
C LEU A 296 2.84 27.80 -16.35
N THR A 297 2.27 28.97 -16.53
CA THR A 297 2.99 30.24 -16.35
C THR A 297 3.38 30.42 -14.88
N ASP A 298 4.28 31.36 -14.58
CA ASP A 298 4.66 31.62 -13.18
C ASP A 298 3.46 32.15 -12.38
N GLN A 299 2.58 32.94 -12.99
CA GLN A 299 1.38 33.46 -12.33
C GLN A 299 0.40 32.30 -11.99
N GLU A 300 0.08 31.45 -12.97
CA GLU A 300 -0.83 30.30 -12.74
C GLU A 300 -0.30 29.36 -11.68
N ALA A 301 0.99 29.05 -11.68
CA ALA A 301 1.60 28.21 -10.65
C ALA A 301 1.54 28.85 -9.26
N SER A 302 1.76 30.17 -9.18
CA SER A 302 1.65 30.92 -7.92
C SER A 302 0.20 30.99 -7.42
N ASP A 303 -0.76 31.18 -8.32
CA ASP A 303 -2.20 31.23 -7.98
C ASP A 303 -2.66 29.87 -7.44
N ILE A 304 -2.31 28.77 -8.12
CA ILE A 304 -2.62 27.41 -7.68
C ILE A 304 -1.97 27.10 -6.33
N ALA A 305 -0.68 27.43 -6.16
CA ALA A 305 0.03 27.20 -4.90
C ALA A 305 -0.64 27.96 -3.76
N SER A 306 -0.97 29.25 -3.97
CA SER A 306 -1.66 30.07 -2.97
C SER A 306 -3.00 29.50 -2.55
N TYR A 307 -3.79 28.95 -3.48
CA TYR A 307 -5.06 28.31 -3.17
C TYR A 307 -4.87 27.03 -2.36
N LEU A 308 -4.00 26.13 -2.81
CA LEU A 308 -3.80 24.83 -2.16
C LEU A 308 -3.23 24.97 -0.74
N LEU A 309 -2.39 25.96 -0.50
CA LEU A 309 -1.78 26.21 0.81
C LEU A 309 -2.73 26.81 1.86
N LEU A 310 -3.93 27.24 1.46
CA LEU A 310 -4.96 27.65 2.42
C LEU A 310 -5.49 26.48 3.25
N ASP A 311 -5.46 25.27 2.68
CA ASP A 311 -5.98 24.08 3.34
C ASP A 311 -4.93 23.48 4.27
N LYS A 312 -5.23 23.54 5.59
CA LYS A 312 -4.36 23.10 6.69
C LYS A 312 -5.07 22.14 7.63
N THR A 313 -4.32 21.22 8.19
CA THR A 313 -4.78 20.29 9.22
C THR A 313 -4.34 20.79 10.61
N TYR A 314 -5.07 21.76 11.15
CA TYR A 314 -4.69 22.49 12.36
C TYR A 314 -4.49 21.57 13.59
N ASP A 315 -5.35 20.58 13.80
CA ASP A 315 -5.23 19.65 14.93
C ASP A 315 -3.92 18.85 14.87
N PHE A 316 -3.52 18.47 13.66
CA PHE A 316 -2.24 17.79 13.43
C PHE A 316 -1.05 18.72 13.67
N ASP A 317 -1.16 19.98 13.24
CA ASP A 317 -0.09 20.96 13.41
C ASP A 317 0.15 21.36 14.88
N GLN A 318 -0.87 21.25 15.72
CA GLN A 318 -0.80 21.58 17.16
C GLN A 318 -0.20 20.45 18.02
N VAL A 319 -0.03 19.23 17.49
CA VAL A 319 0.62 18.14 18.23
C VAL A 319 2.05 18.55 18.54
N GLU A 320 2.40 18.55 19.83
CA GLU A 320 3.73 18.93 20.31
C GLU A 320 4.78 17.92 19.84
N VAL A 321 5.92 18.43 19.38
CA VAL A 321 7.12 17.62 19.10
C VAL A 321 7.98 17.68 20.34
N PRO A 322 8.29 16.54 20.99
CA PRO A 322 9.04 16.54 22.24
C PRO A 322 10.50 16.97 22.03
N GLY A 323 11.14 17.40 23.09
CA GLY A 323 12.58 17.54 23.13
C GLY A 323 13.31 16.20 23.13
N VAL A 324 14.61 16.24 22.90
CA VAL A 324 15.45 15.04 23.00
C VAL A 324 15.66 14.68 24.45
N ASP A 325 15.34 13.44 24.82
CA ASP A 325 15.72 12.82 26.10
C ASP A 325 17.01 12.03 25.85
N GLU A 326 18.13 12.56 26.37
CA GLU A 326 19.45 12.00 26.12
C GLU A 326 19.62 10.61 26.77
N GLU A 327 18.96 10.33 27.91
CA GLU A 327 19.04 9.05 28.59
C GLU A 327 18.39 7.95 27.75
N ILE A 328 17.18 8.20 27.26
CA ILE A 328 16.47 7.25 26.36
C ILE A 328 17.19 7.11 25.02
N LEU A 329 17.76 8.21 24.50
CA LEU A 329 18.53 8.16 23.26
C LEU A 329 19.80 7.31 23.40
N ASP A 330 20.45 7.39 24.56
CA ASP A 330 21.62 6.56 24.87
C ASP A 330 21.26 5.08 24.96
N GLU A 331 20.11 4.74 25.58
CA GLU A 331 19.59 3.38 25.59
C GLU A 331 19.33 2.85 24.17
N ILE A 332 18.66 3.65 23.33
CA ILE A 332 18.37 3.26 21.93
C ILE A 332 19.67 3.04 21.16
N SER A 333 20.64 3.94 21.32
CA SER A 333 21.94 3.83 20.64
C SER A 333 22.72 2.60 21.14
N ALA A 334 22.69 2.34 22.44
CA ALA A 334 23.35 1.20 23.08
C ALA A 334 22.78 -0.13 22.57
N ASP A 335 21.46 -0.23 22.36
CA ASP A 335 20.82 -1.45 21.85
C ASP A 335 21.38 -1.87 20.47
N PHE A 336 21.65 -0.91 19.60
CA PHE A 336 22.25 -1.20 18.30
C PHE A 336 23.76 -1.43 18.39
N LEU A 337 24.48 -0.63 19.16
CA LEU A 337 25.92 -0.77 19.34
C LEU A 337 26.32 -2.10 19.98
N SER A 338 25.53 -2.57 20.96
CA SER A 338 25.78 -3.82 21.69
C SER A 338 25.67 -5.09 20.85
N GLN A 339 25.10 -5.01 19.65
CA GLN A 339 25.04 -6.15 18.73
C GLN A 339 26.41 -6.59 18.24
N LEU A 340 27.39 -5.67 18.20
CA LEU A 340 28.72 -5.93 17.67
C LEU A 340 29.86 -5.56 18.64
N ASN A 341 29.56 -4.93 19.79
CA ASN A 341 30.56 -4.40 20.70
C ASN A 341 30.33 -4.87 22.15
N SER A 342 31.37 -4.93 22.95
CA SER A 342 31.27 -5.17 24.39
C SER A 342 30.74 -3.94 25.13
N THR A 343 30.18 -4.13 26.33
CA THR A 343 29.63 -3.04 27.16
C THR A 343 30.62 -1.87 27.34
N ALA A 344 31.89 -2.14 27.65
CA ALA A 344 32.89 -1.10 27.81
C ALA A 344 33.21 -0.32 26.51
N GLN A 345 33.08 -0.98 25.34
CA GLN A 345 33.23 -0.31 24.04
C GLN A 345 32.00 0.56 23.74
N VAL A 346 30.81 0.09 24.06
CA VAL A 346 29.55 0.84 23.89
C VAL A 346 29.61 2.14 24.71
N GLU A 347 29.96 2.06 26.01
CA GLU A 347 30.13 3.22 26.88
C GLU A 347 31.13 4.23 26.29
N ASP A 348 32.32 3.79 25.88
CA ASP A 348 33.37 4.65 25.27
C ASP A 348 32.90 5.29 23.95
N MET A 349 32.07 4.59 23.16
CA MET A 349 31.51 5.13 21.92
C MET A 349 30.45 6.17 22.19
N LEU A 350 29.51 5.92 23.11
CA LEU A 350 28.46 6.85 23.49
C LEU A 350 29.02 8.15 24.07
N ASP A 351 30.04 8.06 24.91
CA ASP A 351 30.72 9.23 25.51
C ASP A 351 31.38 10.14 24.46
N LYS A 352 31.75 9.59 23.30
CA LYS A 352 32.37 10.33 22.20
C LYS A 352 31.41 10.91 21.19
N MET A 353 30.15 10.42 21.17
CA MET A 353 29.14 10.87 20.23
C MET A 353 28.42 12.10 20.78
N SER A 354 28.25 13.11 19.95
CA SER A 354 27.30 14.20 20.21
C SER A 354 25.86 13.71 20.11
N VAL A 355 24.93 14.44 20.72
CA VAL A 355 23.48 14.14 20.65
C VAL A 355 23.01 13.99 19.19
N LYS A 356 23.48 14.85 18.29
CA LYS A 356 23.17 14.77 16.86
C LYS A 356 23.68 13.47 16.22
N GLU A 357 24.91 13.08 16.53
CA GLU A 357 25.48 11.83 15.99
C GLU A 357 24.72 10.60 16.50
N LYS A 358 24.30 10.59 17.78
CA LYS A 358 23.45 9.54 18.35
C LYS A 358 22.10 9.48 17.65
N LEU A 359 21.44 10.63 17.41
CA LEU A 359 20.16 10.69 16.67
C LEU A 359 20.32 10.15 15.26
N VAL A 360 21.32 10.56 14.52
CA VAL A 360 21.56 10.09 13.14
C VAL A 360 21.87 8.60 13.11
N TYR A 361 22.75 8.12 13.98
CA TYR A 361 23.11 6.72 14.10
C TYR A 361 21.90 5.84 14.44
N SER A 362 21.16 6.22 15.48
CA SER A 362 19.97 5.49 15.90
C SER A 362 18.88 5.53 14.81
N GLY A 363 18.70 6.70 14.16
CA GLY A 363 17.73 6.87 13.08
C GLY A 363 18.01 5.97 11.89
N GLU A 364 19.27 5.82 11.47
CA GLU A 364 19.69 4.90 10.40
C GLU A 364 19.30 3.45 10.72
N ASN A 365 19.65 2.99 11.94
CA ASN A 365 19.36 1.64 12.38
C ASN A 365 17.85 1.40 12.53
N LEU A 366 17.10 2.36 13.07
CA LEU A 366 15.66 2.27 13.23
C LEU A 366 14.91 2.24 11.89
N ILE A 367 15.34 3.02 10.90
CA ILE A 367 14.77 2.99 9.54
C ILE A 367 14.95 1.60 8.92
N GLY A 368 16.11 0.95 9.15
CA GLY A 368 16.33 -0.44 8.77
C GLY A 368 15.46 -1.41 9.57
N HIS A 369 15.40 -1.25 10.89
CA HIS A 369 14.64 -2.09 11.81
C HIS A 369 13.13 -2.11 11.49
N TYR A 370 12.53 -0.93 11.27
CA TYR A 370 11.13 -0.80 10.90
C TYR A 370 10.84 -1.09 9.41
N GLY A 371 11.88 -1.35 8.60
CA GLY A 371 11.74 -1.73 7.20
C GLY A 371 11.29 -0.59 6.28
N CYS A 372 11.58 0.67 6.61
CA CYS A 372 11.17 1.84 5.82
C CYS A 372 11.72 1.80 4.38
N TYR A 373 12.90 1.21 4.20
CA TYR A 373 13.52 0.99 2.89
C TYR A 373 12.68 0.12 1.95
N SER A 374 11.81 -0.73 2.48
CA SER A 374 10.94 -1.56 1.65
C SER A 374 9.97 -0.70 0.83
N CYS A 375 9.44 0.38 1.42
CA CYS A 375 8.45 1.23 0.75
C CYS A 375 9.04 2.53 0.20
N HIS A 376 10.16 3.02 0.73
CA HIS A 376 10.75 4.31 0.39
C HIS A 376 12.16 4.17 -0.18
N ASN A 377 12.51 5.03 -1.16
CA ASN A 377 13.89 5.25 -1.56
C ASN A 377 14.51 6.25 -0.57
N ILE A 378 15.54 5.80 0.16
CA ILE A 378 16.30 6.56 1.17
C ILE A 378 17.77 6.31 0.87
N ASP A 379 18.62 7.35 0.89
CA ASP A 379 20.07 7.22 0.69
C ASP A 379 20.78 6.57 1.87
#